data_e701b20d93c179e2be196a78eaff21d8
#
_entry.id   e701b20d93c179e2be196a78eaff21d8
#
_cell.length_a   1.000
_cell.length_b   1.000
_cell.length_c   1.000
_cell.angle_alpha   90.00
_cell.angle_beta   90.00
_cell.angle_gamma   90.00
#
_symmetry.space_group_name_H-M   'P 1'
#
loop_
_entity.id
_entity.type
_entity.pdbx_description
1 polymer ?
#
loop_
_entity_poly.entity_id
_entity_poly.type
_entity_poly.pdbx_seq_one_letter_code
_entity_poly.pdbx_strand_id
1 'polypeptide(L)'
;MKATKFTTPEEAIKAVRSGDWVDYGFGAGFPELLDKALAARKGEVKDVKVRGGLVIRPRIEIVESDPEQESFTYYSWHIGDYERKLQTRGLVKFLPVMLRSLPCLYRDKHIRCDVAFVPVSKPDAEGYCGLGISNYAWRTIFESARTVIFEINEHYPRLQGVDGSHRVHLSEADYVVEGTHEPLPLRSYHEPSETDIAIAKLVVDQIPDGAVLSLGVGGVPYTVAKMLAESDKKDLGCHTGTISDAFLELYKAGKLTNARKELDTSRSAWNLAMGSQALYDWLDAEPDIFHPGDLDYIHSVERISRLSNVISINAVSYTHLTLPTSD
;
A
#
# COMPACT_ATOMS: atom_id res chain seq x y z
N MET A 1 0.54 -28.87 -2.77
CA MET A 1 -0.20 -27.78 -2.07
C MET A 1 -0.19 -28.11 -0.60
N LYS A 2 0.15 -27.16 0.26
CA LYS A 2 0.02 -27.31 1.73
C LYS A 2 -1.49 -27.41 2.06
N ALA A 3 -1.85 -28.14 3.09
CA ALA A 3 -3.22 -28.18 3.60
C ALA A 3 -3.47 -26.89 4.39
N THR A 4 -4.25 -25.98 3.83
CA THR A 4 -4.63 -24.72 4.50
C THR A 4 -5.49 -25.03 5.71
N LYS A 5 -5.18 -24.39 6.83
CA LYS A 5 -5.92 -24.56 8.07
C LYS A 5 -6.68 -23.30 8.42
N PHE A 6 -8.00 -23.34 8.29
CA PHE A 6 -8.88 -22.35 8.92
C PHE A 6 -8.81 -22.53 10.44
N THR A 7 -8.57 -21.44 11.17
CA THR A 7 -8.32 -21.51 12.60
C THR A 7 -8.63 -20.18 13.29
N THR A 8 -8.55 -20.16 14.62
CA THR A 8 -8.65 -18.91 15.39
C THR A 8 -7.33 -18.12 15.33
N PRO A 9 -7.38 -16.80 15.58
CA PRO A 9 -6.17 -15.99 15.65
C PRO A 9 -5.15 -16.50 16.67
N GLU A 10 -5.63 -16.94 17.83
CA GLU A 10 -4.80 -17.46 18.93
C GLU A 10 -4.03 -18.73 18.54
N GLU A 11 -4.65 -19.58 17.72
CA GLU A 11 -3.97 -20.78 17.20
C GLU A 11 -2.97 -20.44 16.08
N ALA A 12 -3.38 -19.56 15.15
CA ALA A 12 -2.50 -19.17 14.04
C ALA A 12 -1.21 -18.49 14.55
N ILE A 13 -1.37 -17.63 15.58
CA ILE A 13 -0.27 -16.84 16.13
C ILE A 13 0.79 -17.69 16.85
N LYS A 14 0.48 -18.94 17.22
CA LYS A 14 1.45 -19.88 17.79
C LYS A 14 2.60 -20.20 16.82
N ALA A 15 2.42 -19.94 15.53
CA ALA A 15 3.46 -20.04 14.53
C ALA A 15 4.61 -19.04 14.73
N VAL A 16 4.37 -17.91 15.42
CA VAL A 16 5.38 -16.91 15.76
C VAL A 16 6.19 -17.41 16.96
N ARG A 17 7.51 -17.37 16.82
CA ARG A 17 8.49 -17.82 17.82
C ARG A 17 9.36 -16.66 18.28
N SER A 18 9.99 -16.80 19.43
CA SER A 18 11.02 -15.83 19.87
C SER A 18 12.12 -15.69 18.83
N GLY A 19 12.53 -14.46 18.56
CA GLY A 19 13.54 -14.12 17.56
C GLY A 19 13.05 -14.02 16.12
N ASP A 20 11.75 -14.26 15.84
CA ASP A 20 11.18 -14.18 14.48
C ASP A 20 11.09 -12.74 13.98
N TRP A 21 11.12 -12.61 12.65
CA TRP A 21 10.72 -11.44 11.91
C TRP A 21 9.32 -11.64 11.33
N VAL A 22 8.42 -10.74 11.65
CA VAL A 22 7.02 -10.77 11.20
C VAL A 22 6.75 -9.58 10.30
N ASP A 23 6.19 -9.81 9.12
CA ASP A 23 5.81 -8.75 8.18
C ASP A 23 4.30 -8.48 8.22
N TYR A 24 3.92 -7.21 8.38
CA TYR A 24 2.53 -6.73 8.48
C TYR A 24 2.02 -6.05 7.20
N GLY A 25 2.90 -5.83 6.23
CA GLY A 25 2.55 -5.09 5.02
C GLY A 25 2.66 -3.58 5.16
N PHE A 26 1.83 -2.84 4.40
CA PHE A 26 2.03 -1.41 4.18
C PHE A 26 0.70 -0.65 4.03
N GLY A 27 0.64 0.58 4.55
CA GLY A 27 -0.50 1.47 4.36
C GLY A 27 -1.77 1.01 5.06
N ALA A 28 -2.87 1.00 4.33
CA ALA A 28 -4.17 0.56 4.84
C ALA A 28 -4.31 -0.97 4.94
N GLY A 29 -3.38 -1.72 4.35
CA GLY A 29 -3.34 -3.19 4.44
C GLY A 29 -2.70 -3.66 5.74
N PHE A 30 -3.38 -3.49 6.88
CA PHE A 30 -2.88 -3.80 8.21
C PHE A 30 -3.65 -4.99 8.84
N PRO A 31 -2.96 -6.01 9.40
CA PRO A 31 -3.57 -7.22 9.97
C PRO A 31 -4.01 -6.97 11.42
N GLU A 32 -5.19 -6.36 11.61
CA GLU A 32 -5.61 -5.86 12.93
C GLU A 32 -5.85 -6.95 13.97
N LEU A 33 -6.50 -8.04 13.56
CA LEU A 33 -6.82 -9.13 14.48
C LEU A 33 -5.57 -9.93 14.84
N LEU A 34 -4.69 -10.18 13.87
CA LEU A 34 -3.41 -10.86 14.11
C LEU A 34 -2.46 -10.01 14.94
N ASP A 35 -2.47 -8.68 14.77
CA ASP A 35 -1.70 -7.76 15.62
C ASP A 35 -2.16 -7.84 17.09
N LYS A 36 -3.49 -7.80 17.34
CA LYS A 36 -4.07 -7.96 18.67
C LYS A 36 -3.73 -9.33 19.28
N ALA A 37 -3.83 -10.39 18.49
CA ALA A 37 -3.52 -11.74 18.96
C ALA A 37 -2.02 -11.91 19.27
N LEU A 38 -1.13 -11.30 18.48
CA LEU A 38 0.31 -11.30 18.75
C LEU A 38 0.64 -10.50 20.02
N ALA A 39 0.02 -9.34 20.20
CA ALA A 39 0.18 -8.50 21.39
C ALA A 39 -0.19 -9.25 22.68
N ALA A 40 -1.22 -10.09 22.65
CA ALA A 40 -1.64 -10.92 23.79
C ALA A 40 -0.56 -11.93 24.22
N ARG A 41 0.44 -12.22 23.36
CA ARG A 41 1.56 -13.11 23.71
C ARG A 41 2.76 -12.39 24.33
N LYS A 42 2.59 -11.12 24.74
CA LYS A 42 3.59 -10.40 25.54
C LYS A 42 4.03 -11.25 26.75
N GLY A 43 5.33 -11.39 26.93
CA GLY A 43 5.92 -12.21 27.98
C GLY A 43 6.08 -13.71 27.64
N GLU A 44 5.30 -14.24 26.67
CA GLU A 44 5.49 -15.61 26.17
C GLU A 44 6.59 -15.69 25.12
N VAL A 45 6.70 -14.68 24.26
CA VAL A 45 7.72 -14.59 23.23
C VAL A 45 8.68 -13.43 23.53
N LYS A 46 9.92 -13.54 23.03
CA LYS A 46 10.96 -12.52 23.21
C LYS A 46 11.64 -12.22 21.87
N ASP A 47 12.09 -10.96 21.72
CA ASP A 47 12.89 -10.53 20.58
C ASP A 47 12.16 -10.72 19.23
N VAL A 48 10.83 -10.61 19.21
CA VAL A 48 10.05 -10.64 17.97
C VAL A 48 10.13 -9.28 17.30
N LYS A 49 10.57 -9.26 16.05
CA LYS A 49 10.72 -8.04 15.26
C LYS A 49 9.57 -7.96 14.25
N VAL A 50 8.81 -6.89 14.31
CA VAL A 50 7.68 -6.68 13.43
C VAL A 50 7.99 -5.55 12.45
N ARG A 51 7.74 -5.76 11.18
CA ARG A 51 7.92 -4.76 10.13
C ARG A 51 6.62 -4.39 9.48
N GLY A 52 6.49 -3.11 9.19
CA GLY A 52 5.41 -2.53 8.43
C GLY A 52 5.80 -1.15 7.91
N GLY A 53 4.83 -0.34 7.58
CA GLY A 53 5.08 1.05 7.20
C GLY A 53 3.81 1.79 6.82
N LEU A 54 3.86 3.11 6.97
CA LEU A 54 2.74 4.00 6.64
C LEU A 54 1.42 3.54 7.27
N VAL A 55 1.46 3.17 8.54
CA VAL A 55 0.25 2.69 9.25
C VAL A 55 -0.74 3.84 9.39
N ILE A 56 -1.90 3.69 8.77
CA ILE A 56 -2.99 4.67 8.82
C ILE A 56 -4.07 4.29 9.85
N ARG A 57 -3.91 3.16 10.51
CA ARG A 57 -4.76 2.75 11.63
C ARG A 57 -4.39 3.52 12.90
N PRO A 58 -5.33 3.70 13.83
CA PRO A 58 -5.09 4.53 15.02
C PRO A 58 -4.16 3.88 16.03
N ARG A 59 -3.83 2.59 15.88
CA ARG A 59 -3.10 1.84 16.88
C ARG A 59 -2.36 0.64 16.29
N ILE A 60 -1.17 0.35 16.82
CA ILE A 60 -0.41 -0.89 16.64
C ILE A 60 -0.34 -1.55 18.02
N GLU A 61 -1.06 -2.65 18.20
CA GLU A 61 -1.23 -3.25 19.55
C GLU A 61 0.06 -3.79 20.13
N ILE A 62 0.93 -4.44 19.34
CA ILE A 62 2.21 -4.94 19.82
C ILE A 62 3.11 -3.81 20.36
N VAL A 63 2.95 -2.58 19.86
CA VAL A 63 3.75 -1.43 20.29
C VAL A 63 3.16 -0.81 21.56
N GLU A 64 1.84 -0.58 21.56
CA GLU A 64 1.18 0.09 22.69
C GLU A 64 1.06 -0.80 23.93
N SER A 65 1.01 -2.13 23.75
CA SER A 65 0.99 -3.09 24.86
C SER A 65 2.36 -3.38 25.46
N ASP A 66 3.45 -3.12 24.70
CA ASP A 66 4.83 -3.44 25.11
C ASP A 66 5.77 -2.23 24.98
N PRO A 67 5.51 -1.11 25.70
CA PRO A 67 6.32 0.10 25.61
C PRO A 67 7.78 -0.09 26.07
N GLU A 68 8.06 -1.12 26.85
CA GLU A 68 9.42 -1.47 27.28
C GLU A 68 10.17 -2.31 26.24
N GLN A 69 9.48 -2.73 25.16
CA GLN A 69 10.04 -3.55 24.07
C GLN A 69 10.70 -4.86 24.55
N GLU A 70 10.10 -5.49 25.56
CA GLU A 70 10.60 -6.75 26.13
C GLU A 70 10.32 -7.95 25.23
N SER A 71 9.16 -7.93 24.54
CA SER A 71 8.70 -8.98 23.64
C SER A 71 8.82 -8.59 22.19
N PHE A 72 8.47 -7.34 21.86
CA PHE A 72 8.30 -6.86 20.49
C PHE A 72 9.14 -5.62 20.21
N THR A 73 9.68 -5.55 18.98
CA THR A 73 10.29 -4.33 18.44
C THR A 73 9.68 -4.04 17.08
N TYR A 74 9.13 -2.84 16.90
CA TYR A 74 8.52 -2.43 15.64
C TYR A 74 9.47 -1.63 14.76
N TYR A 75 9.54 -2.00 13.49
CA TYR A 75 10.33 -1.38 12.45
C TYR A 75 9.43 -0.86 11.34
N SER A 76 9.65 0.37 10.90
CA SER A 76 8.87 0.98 9.82
C SER A 76 9.77 1.36 8.64
N TRP A 77 9.34 0.97 7.43
CA TRP A 77 9.93 1.42 6.17
C TRP A 77 9.55 2.86 5.83
N HIS A 78 8.41 3.32 6.32
CA HIS A 78 7.86 4.64 6.05
C HIS A 78 7.09 5.14 7.27
N ILE A 79 7.65 6.12 7.94
CA ILE A 79 7.05 6.69 9.16
C ILE A 79 5.87 7.59 8.79
N GLY A 80 4.65 7.11 9.01
CA GLY A 80 3.41 7.88 8.91
C GLY A 80 3.16 8.77 10.14
N ASP A 81 2.03 9.47 10.16
CA ASP A 81 1.72 10.43 11.24
C ASP A 81 1.58 9.75 12.61
N TYR A 82 0.96 8.58 12.66
CA TYR A 82 0.84 7.82 13.90
C TYR A 82 2.21 7.28 14.34
N GLU A 83 2.94 6.66 13.44
CA GLU A 83 4.27 6.10 13.72
C GLU A 83 5.26 7.17 14.14
N ARG A 84 5.14 8.42 13.65
CA ARG A 84 5.96 9.56 14.07
C ARG A 84 5.77 9.85 15.56
N LYS A 85 4.52 9.78 16.06
CA LYS A 85 4.24 9.94 17.49
C LYS A 85 4.86 8.83 18.33
N LEU A 86 4.86 7.61 17.82
CA LEU A 86 5.53 6.48 18.48
C LEU A 86 7.05 6.61 18.41
N GLN A 87 7.59 7.10 17.31
CA GLN A 87 9.04 7.32 17.15
C GLN A 87 9.58 8.34 18.14
N THR A 88 8.83 9.42 18.43
CA THR A 88 9.25 10.40 19.46
C THR A 88 9.30 9.80 20.86
N ARG A 89 8.62 8.69 21.10
CA ARG A 89 8.67 7.88 22.33
C ARG A 89 9.73 6.77 22.29
N GLY A 90 10.50 6.66 21.20
CA GLY A 90 11.50 5.60 21.02
C GLY A 90 10.93 4.20 20.66
N LEU A 91 9.65 4.12 20.30
CA LEU A 91 8.92 2.86 20.13
C LEU A 91 8.92 2.35 18.69
N VAL A 92 9.40 3.14 17.73
CA VAL A 92 9.50 2.77 16.31
C VAL A 92 10.91 2.97 15.82
N LYS A 93 11.46 1.96 15.18
CA LYS A 93 12.76 2.02 14.51
C LYS A 93 12.57 2.22 13.01
N PHE A 94 13.21 3.23 12.45
CA PHE A 94 13.15 3.49 11.01
C PHE A 94 14.14 2.61 10.26
N LEU A 95 13.65 1.96 9.20
CA LEU A 95 14.45 1.21 8.25
C LEU A 95 14.52 1.97 6.92
N PRO A 96 15.59 2.74 6.66
CA PRO A 96 15.71 3.48 5.41
C PRO A 96 15.87 2.50 4.24
N VAL A 97 14.94 2.55 3.31
CA VAL A 97 14.95 1.72 2.11
C VAL A 97 14.30 2.47 0.95
N MET A 98 14.81 2.25 -0.23
CA MET A 98 14.10 2.64 -1.43
C MET A 98 13.00 1.60 -1.69
N LEU A 99 11.73 2.02 -1.67
CA LEU A 99 10.58 1.12 -1.71
C LEU A 99 10.64 0.10 -2.85
N ARG A 100 11.04 0.54 -4.06
CA ARG A 100 11.23 -0.34 -5.23
C ARG A 100 12.27 -1.45 -5.04
N SER A 101 13.18 -1.31 -4.07
CA SER A 101 14.23 -2.31 -3.81
C SER A 101 13.82 -3.40 -2.84
N LEU A 102 12.68 -3.24 -2.17
CA LEU A 102 12.21 -4.22 -1.19
C LEU A 102 12.08 -5.65 -1.76
N PRO A 103 11.45 -5.88 -2.93
CA PRO A 103 11.36 -7.23 -3.48
C PRO A 103 12.73 -7.90 -3.66
N CYS A 104 13.73 -7.15 -4.17
CA CYS A 104 15.09 -7.67 -4.32
C CYS A 104 15.70 -8.04 -2.96
N LEU A 105 15.51 -7.21 -1.92
CA LEU A 105 16.07 -7.48 -0.60
C LEU A 105 15.51 -8.77 0.01
N TYR A 106 14.24 -9.09 -0.21
CA TYR A 106 13.66 -10.38 0.20
C TYR A 106 14.17 -11.52 -0.67
N ARG A 107 14.15 -11.38 -1.99
CA ARG A 107 14.56 -12.41 -2.96
C ARG A 107 16.02 -12.81 -2.77
N ASP A 108 16.89 -11.82 -2.56
CA ASP A 108 18.33 -12.02 -2.36
C ASP A 108 18.68 -12.36 -0.90
N LYS A 109 17.67 -12.52 -0.04
CA LYS A 109 17.80 -12.88 1.38
C LYS A 109 18.62 -11.89 2.21
N HIS A 110 18.66 -10.62 1.80
CA HIS A 110 19.27 -9.56 2.62
C HIS A 110 18.39 -9.21 3.83
N ILE A 111 17.10 -9.44 3.71
CA ILE A 111 16.14 -9.30 4.81
C ILE A 111 15.39 -10.63 5.00
N ARG A 112 15.20 -10.99 6.28
CA ARG A 112 14.53 -12.22 6.68
C ARG A 112 13.06 -11.94 6.95
N CYS A 113 12.18 -12.82 6.51
CA CYS A 113 10.78 -12.91 6.93
C CYS A 113 10.51 -14.34 7.42
N ASP A 114 10.07 -14.48 8.65
CA ASP A 114 9.72 -15.81 9.19
C ASP A 114 8.22 -16.04 9.11
N VAL A 115 7.43 -15.02 9.41
CA VAL A 115 5.97 -15.09 9.38
C VAL A 115 5.43 -13.84 8.66
N ALA A 116 4.52 -14.05 7.72
CA ALA A 116 3.81 -12.98 7.03
C ALA A 116 2.34 -12.94 7.47
N PHE A 117 1.87 -11.78 7.95
CA PHE A 117 0.46 -11.52 8.22
C PHE A 117 -0.12 -10.73 7.06
N VAL A 118 -1.00 -11.36 6.30
CA VAL A 118 -1.45 -10.86 5.00
C VAL A 118 -2.94 -10.59 5.02
N PRO A 119 -3.35 -9.33 5.08
CA PRO A 119 -4.74 -8.98 4.90
C PRO A 119 -5.19 -9.28 3.46
N VAL A 120 -6.31 -9.97 3.32
CA VAL A 120 -6.88 -10.37 2.03
C VAL A 120 -8.38 -10.09 1.98
N SER A 121 -8.92 -9.94 0.77
CA SER A 121 -10.37 -9.84 0.58
C SER A 121 -11.08 -11.16 0.90
N LYS A 122 -12.40 -11.11 1.03
CA LYS A 122 -13.23 -12.33 1.09
C LYS A 122 -12.97 -13.23 -0.12
N PRO A 123 -12.80 -14.55 0.06
CA PRO A 123 -12.59 -15.47 -1.05
C PRO A 123 -13.82 -15.56 -1.97
N ASP A 124 -13.55 -15.79 -3.25
CA ASP A 124 -14.58 -16.19 -4.21
C ASP A 124 -14.99 -17.67 -4.05
N ALA A 125 -15.89 -18.14 -4.92
CA ALA A 125 -16.37 -19.52 -4.88
C ALA A 125 -15.29 -20.57 -5.15
N GLU A 126 -14.19 -20.18 -5.80
CA GLU A 126 -13.05 -21.02 -6.10
C GLU A 126 -11.93 -20.92 -5.04
N GLY A 127 -12.11 -20.08 -4.03
CA GLY A 127 -11.15 -19.89 -2.92
C GLY A 127 -10.05 -18.87 -3.20
N TYR A 128 -10.25 -17.99 -4.18
CA TYR A 128 -9.31 -16.91 -4.45
C TYR A 128 -9.71 -15.62 -3.74
N CYS A 129 -8.70 -14.95 -3.19
CA CYS A 129 -8.78 -13.63 -2.57
C CYS A 129 -7.99 -12.61 -3.37
N GLY A 130 -8.36 -11.33 -3.28
CA GLY A 130 -7.48 -10.22 -3.68
C GLY A 130 -6.53 -9.85 -2.55
N LEU A 131 -5.36 -9.33 -2.88
CA LEU A 131 -4.38 -8.77 -1.93
C LEU A 131 -4.80 -7.39 -1.37
N GLY A 132 -6.08 -7.06 -1.49
CA GLY A 132 -6.69 -5.87 -0.93
C GLY A 132 -6.22 -4.58 -1.61
N ILE A 133 -5.99 -3.56 -0.81
CA ILE A 133 -5.65 -2.20 -1.25
C ILE A 133 -4.14 -1.89 -1.13
N SER A 134 -3.31 -2.90 -0.87
CA SER A 134 -1.87 -2.75 -0.75
C SER A 134 -1.15 -4.00 -1.27
N ASN A 135 -0.80 -4.00 -2.54
CA ASN A 135 0.02 -5.06 -3.12
C ASN A 135 1.51 -4.73 -2.99
N TYR A 136 1.96 -4.64 -1.82
CA TYR A 136 3.27 -4.26 -1.36
C TYR A 136 4.44 -5.06 -2.03
N ALA A 137 4.82 -6.20 -1.47
CA ALA A 137 5.82 -7.13 -2.01
C ALA A 137 5.42 -8.57 -1.67
N TRP A 138 4.12 -8.83 -1.61
CA TRP A 138 3.59 -10.06 -1.03
C TRP A 138 4.06 -11.31 -1.74
N ARG A 139 4.15 -11.32 -3.07
CA ARG A 139 4.63 -12.51 -3.80
C ARG A 139 6.04 -12.91 -3.38
N THR A 140 6.95 -11.95 -3.30
CA THR A 140 8.33 -12.20 -2.86
C THR A 140 8.41 -12.56 -1.36
N ILE A 141 7.53 -11.97 -0.55
CA ILE A 141 7.43 -12.30 0.87
C ILE A 141 6.94 -13.74 1.07
N PHE A 142 5.93 -14.18 0.30
CA PHE A 142 5.44 -15.57 0.38
C PHE A 142 6.51 -16.59 0.05
N GLU A 143 7.36 -16.31 -0.92
CA GLU A 143 8.48 -17.19 -1.30
C GLU A 143 9.55 -17.30 -0.21
N SER A 144 9.70 -16.26 0.60
CA SER A 144 10.73 -16.20 1.64
C SER A 144 10.22 -16.55 3.03
N ALA A 145 8.94 -16.39 3.31
CA ALA A 145 8.36 -16.66 4.62
C ALA A 145 8.26 -18.16 4.94
N ARG A 146 8.59 -18.50 6.18
CA ARG A 146 8.36 -19.86 6.71
C ARG A 146 6.87 -20.15 6.86
N THR A 147 6.10 -19.16 7.27
CA THR A 147 4.67 -19.27 7.55
C THR A 147 3.93 -18.06 6.99
N VAL A 148 2.85 -18.30 6.27
CA VAL A 148 1.95 -17.26 5.73
C VAL A 148 0.59 -17.41 6.39
N ILE A 149 0.08 -16.33 6.97
CA ILE A 149 -1.23 -16.29 7.64
C ILE A 149 -2.07 -15.24 6.94
N PHE A 150 -3.21 -15.65 6.38
CA PHE A 150 -4.19 -14.74 5.80
C PHE A 150 -5.19 -14.28 6.86
N GLU A 151 -5.45 -12.97 6.88
CA GLU A 151 -6.54 -12.35 7.65
C GLU A 151 -7.58 -11.82 6.66
N ILE A 152 -8.78 -12.43 6.65
CA ILE A 152 -9.85 -12.04 5.73
C ILE A 152 -10.53 -10.78 6.24
N ASN A 153 -10.70 -9.79 5.36
CA ASN A 153 -11.54 -8.62 5.59
C ASN A 153 -12.46 -8.39 4.39
N GLU A 154 -13.79 -8.46 4.63
CA GLU A 154 -14.80 -8.34 3.57
C GLU A 154 -14.89 -6.94 2.96
N HIS A 155 -14.35 -5.91 3.62
CA HIS A 155 -14.28 -4.54 3.10
C HIS A 155 -13.16 -4.33 2.09
N TYR A 156 -12.25 -5.29 1.90
CA TYR A 156 -11.24 -5.16 0.86
C TYR A 156 -11.82 -5.44 -0.52
N PRO A 157 -11.61 -4.54 -1.51
CA PRO A 157 -12.03 -4.76 -2.88
C PRO A 157 -11.45 -6.05 -3.46
N ARG A 158 -12.27 -6.77 -4.24
CA ARG A 158 -11.88 -8.03 -4.90
C ARG A 158 -11.17 -7.79 -6.22
N LEU A 159 -10.05 -7.13 -6.19
CA LEU A 159 -9.22 -6.86 -7.34
C LEU A 159 -8.37 -8.09 -7.71
N GLN A 160 -8.23 -8.37 -9.00
CA GLN A 160 -7.49 -9.54 -9.48
C GLN A 160 -6.14 -9.18 -10.13
N GLY A 161 -6.00 -7.95 -10.60
CA GLY A 161 -4.86 -7.53 -11.39
C GLY A 161 -4.85 -8.14 -12.79
N VAL A 162 -3.84 -7.80 -13.59
CA VAL A 162 -3.60 -8.43 -14.89
C VAL A 162 -3.02 -9.82 -14.66
N ASP A 163 -3.54 -10.81 -15.39
CA ASP A 163 -3.11 -12.21 -15.29
C ASP A 163 -3.16 -12.79 -13.86
N GLY A 164 -4.05 -12.26 -13.02
CA GLY A 164 -4.19 -12.69 -11.63
C GLY A 164 -3.03 -12.31 -10.71
N SER A 165 -2.21 -11.33 -11.07
CA SER A 165 -1.04 -10.90 -10.27
C SER A 165 -1.38 -10.39 -8.87
N HIS A 166 -2.62 -9.94 -8.67
CA HIS A 166 -3.15 -9.46 -7.39
C HIS A 166 -4.06 -10.49 -6.70
N ARG A 167 -4.13 -11.69 -7.24
CA ARG A 167 -5.00 -12.77 -6.79
C ARG A 167 -4.17 -13.84 -6.07
N VAL A 168 -4.63 -14.28 -4.90
CA VAL A 168 -4.02 -15.37 -4.13
C VAL A 168 -5.07 -16.41 -3.80
N HIS A 169 -4.71 -17.67 -3.87
CA HIS A 169 -5.61 -18.75 -3.47
C HIS A 169 -5.39 -19.08 -1.98
N LEU A 170 -6.46 -19.43 -1.28
CA LEU A 170 -6.38 -19.79 0.14
C LEU A 170 -5.31 -20.84 0.44
N SER A 171 -5.04 -21.78 -0.48
CA SER A 171 -3.99 -22.80 -0.32
C SER A 171 -2.55 -22.29 -0.34
N GLU A 172 -2.34 -21.00 -0.60
CA GLU A 172 -1.03 -20.36 -0.48
C GLU A 172 -0.69 -19.98 0.97
N ALA A 173 -1.71 -19.94 1.84
CA ALA A 173 -1.53 -19.71 3.26
C ALA A 173 -1.39 -21.02 4.05
N ASP A 174 -0.59 -20.99 5.10
CA ASP A 174 -0.52 -22.07 6.10
C ASP A 174 -1.74 -22.00 7.05
N TYR A 175 -2.16 -20.79 7.38
CA TYR A 175 -3.35 -20.52 8.22
C TYR A 175 -4.21 -19.43 7.60
N VAL A 176 -5.51 -19.54 7.79
CA VAL A 176 -6.50 -18.53 7.43
C VAL A 176 -7.35 -18.21 8.67
N VAL A 177 -7.45 -16.92 8.97
CA VAL A 177 -8.31 -16.41 10.05
C VAL A 177 -9.37 -15.50 9.47
N GLU A 178 -10.59 -15.61 10.00
CA GLU A 178 -11.64 -14.64 9.75
C GLU A 178 -11.33 -13.38 10.56
N GLY A 179 -11.17 -12.24 9.89
CA GLY A 179 -10.88 -10.98 10.54
C GLY A 179 -12.09 -10.37 11.25
N THR A 180 -11.90 -9.25 11.91
CA THR A 180 -13.01 -8.50 12.57
C THR A 180 -13.81 -7.67 11.58
N HIS A 181 -13.40 -7.64 10.29
CA HIS A 181 -14.02 -6.86 9.21
C HIS A 181 -14.14 -5.36 9.55
N GLU A 182 -13.09 -4.81 10.14
CA GLU A 182 -13.04 -3.37 10.40
C GLU A 182 -13.08 -2.60 9.06
N PRO A 183 -13.85 -1.51 8.99
CA PRO A 183 -13.87 -0.65 7.81
C PRO A 183 -12.48 -0.18 7.42
N LEU A 184 -12.26 0.01 6.12
CA LEU A 184 -10.99 0.53 5.63
C LEU A 184 -10.74 1.94 6.18
N PRO A 185 -9.49 2.30 6.53
CA PRO A 185 -9.18 3.63 7.00
C PRO A 185 -9.39 4.64 5.88
N LEU A 186 -10.15 5.68 6.18
CA LEU A 186 -10.45 6.74 5.24
C LEU A 186 -9.41 7.87 5.32
N ARG A 187 -9.13 8.48 4.19
CA ARG A 187 -8.37 9.72 4.11
C ARG A 187 -9.22 10.78 3.42
N SER A 188 -9.35 11.95 4.07
CA SER A 188 -9.95 13.13 3.49
C SER A 188 -8.87 14.10 3.01
N TYR A 189 -9.20 14.87 1.99
CA TYR A 189 -8.40 16.00 1.53
C TYR A 189 -9.01 17.29 2.05
N HIS A 190 -8.16 18.21 2.50
CA HIS A 190 -8.58 19.55 2.87
C HIS A 190 -8.84 20.37 1.62
N GLU A 191 -9.68 21.40 1.74
CA GLU A 191 -9.83 22.38 0.67
C GLU A 191 -8.45 22.99 0.33
N PRO A 192 -8.15 23.15 -0.96
CA PRO A 192 -6.86 23.64 -1.39
C PRO A 192 -6.63 25.10 -0.95
N SER A 193 -5.44 25.39 -0.48
CA SER A 193 -5.01 26.76 -0.19
C SER A 193 -4.81 27.55 -1.49
N GLU A 194 -4.75 28.88 -1.39
CA GLU A 194 -4.41 29.76 -2.54
C GLU A 194 -3.05 29.40 -3.15
N THR A 195 -2.10 28.98 -2.31
CA THR A 195 -0.79 28.50 -2.75
C THR A 195 -0.89 27.19 -3.54
N ASP A 196 -1.68 26.22 -3.07
CA ASP A 196 -1.92 24.96 -3.80
C ASP A 196 -2.53 25.23 -5.18
N ILE A 197 -3.50 26.15 -5.25
CA ILE A 197 -4.15 26.56 -6.50
C ILE A 197 -3.15 27.23 -7.45
N ALA A 198 -2.30 28.14 -6.95
CA ALA A 198 -1.31 28.82 -7.76
C ALA A 198 -0.27 27.84 -8.35
N ILE A 199 0.21 26.91 -7.53
CA ILE A 199 1.14 25.86 -7.97
C ILE A 199 0.45 24.94 -8.99
N ALA A 200 -0.77 24.50 -8.70
CA ALA A 200 -1.52 23.58 -9.56
C ALA A 200 -1.75 24.16 -10.97
N LYS A 201 -2.03 25.47 -11.09
CA LYS A 201 -2.18 26.16 -12.39
C LYS A 201 -0.92 26.01 -13.24
N LEU A 202 0.26 26.27 -12.66
CA LEU A 202 1.53 26.17 -13.38
C LEU A 202 1.82 24.73 -13.82
N VAL A 203 1.44 23.74 -13.00
CA VAL A 203 1.65 22.33 -13.28
C VAL A 203 0.71 21.85 -14.40
N VAL A 204 -0.58 22.21 -14.34
CA VAL A 204 -1.59 21.80 -15.35
C VAL A 204 -1.22 22.26 -16.75
N ASP A 205 -0.65 23.46 -16.89
CA ASP A 205 -0.21 24.00 -18.18
C ASP A 205 0.88 23.15 -18.84
N GLN A 206 1.66 22.41 -18.06
CA GLN A 206 2.74 21.54 -18.55
C GLN A 206 2.25 20.13 -18.93
N ILE A 207 1.03 19.76 -18.61
CA ILE A 207 0.52 18.40 -18.82
C ILE A 207 -0.11 18.30 -20.22
N PRO A 208 0.46 17.49 -21.14
CA PRO A 208 -0.14 17.27 -22.46
C PRO A 208 -1.31 16.28 -22.40
N ASP A 209 -2.12 16.25 -23.46
CA ASP A 209 -3.08 15.18 -23.69
C ASP A 209 -2.38 13.83 -23.73
N GLY A 210 -3.00 12.80 -23.17
CA GLY A 210 -2.45 11.45 -23.12
C GLY A 210 -1.31 11.26 -22.12
N ALA A 211 -1.02 12.26 -21.28
CA ALA A 211 0.00 12.11 -20.23
C ALA A 211 -0.35 10.97 -19.27
N VAL A 212 0.67 10.18 -18.91
CA VAL A 212 0.57 9.13 -17.90
C VAL A 212 0.97 9.71 -16.54
N LEU A 213 0.01 9.83 -15.64
CA LEU A 213 0.18 10.52 -14.38
C LEU A 213 0.61 9.55 -13.26
N SER A 214 1.57 10.01 -12.46
CA SER A 214 1.89 9.49 -11.13
C SER A 214 1.67 10.62 -10.13
N LEU A 215 0.56 10.56 -9.40
CA LEU A 215 0.18 11.58 -8.43
C LEU A 215 0.50 11.11 -7.01
N GLY A 216 1.26 11.91 -6.29
CA GLY A 216 1.49 11.73 -4.87
C GLY A 216 0.24 12.02 -4.04
N VAL A 217 0.30 11.70 -2.76
CA VAL A 217 -0.79 11.93 -1.80
C VAL A 217 -0.55 13.27 -1.10
N GLY A 218 -1.43 14.24 -1.35
CA GLY A 218 -1.31 15.58 -0.75
C GLY A 218 -2.21 16.62 -1.41
N GLY A 219 -2.24 17.85 -0.88
CA GLY A 219 -3.07 18.94 -1.35
C GLY A 219 -2.78 19.34 -2.80
N VAL A 220 -1.51 19.58 -3.14
CA VAL A 220 -1.10 19.99 -4.49
C VAL A 220 -1.46 18.93 -5.55
N PRO A 221 -1.08 17.63 -5.44
CA PRO A 221 -1.48 16.62 -6.43
C PRO A 221 -2.99 16.48 -6.58
N TYR A 222 -3.76 16.59 -5.49
CA TYR A 222 -5.20 16.54 -5.53
C TYR A 222 -5.79 17.77 -6.25
N THR A 223 -5.27 18.97 -5.98
CA THR A 223 -5.67 20.21 -6.65
C THR A 223 -5.38 20.16 -8.14
N VAL A 224 -4.21 19.64 -8.54
CA VAL A 224 -3.87 19.43 -9.95
C VAL A 224 -4.90 18.51 -10.62
N ALA A 225 -5.28 17.40 -9.98
CA ALA A 225 -6.29 16.49 -10.53
C ALA A 225 -7.66 17.16 -10.71
N LYS A 226 -8.12 17.94 -9.71
CA LYS A 226 -9.37 18.71 -9.83
C LYS A 226 -9.33 19.68 -11.00
N MET A 227 -8.25 20.43 -11.16
CA MET A 227 -8.08 21.37 -12.27
C MET A 227 -7.99 20.66 -13.63
N LEU A 228 -7.34 19.51 -13.71
CA LEU A 228 -7.32 18.69 -14.92
C LEU A 228 -8.72 18.17 -15.27
N ALA A 229 -9.52 17.78 -14.28
CA ALA A 229 -10.89 17.33 -14.48
C ALA A 229 -11.76 18.41 -15.14
N GLU A 230 -11.52 19.69 -14.81
CA GLU A 230 -12.22 20.86 -15.37
C GLU A 230 -11.60 21.40 -16.67
N SER A 231 -10.40 20.93 -17.04
CA SER A 231 -9.64 21.41 -18.20
C SER A 231 -10.07 20.75 -19.52
N ASP A 232 -9.53 21.23 -20.65
CA ASP A 232 -9.70 20.63 -21.98
C ASP A 232 -8.82 19.38 -22.20
N LYS A 233 -7.97 19.03 -21.24
CA LYS A 233 -7.08 17.86 -21.32
C LYS A 233 -7.87 16.57 -21.43
N LYS A 234 -7.34 15.60 -22.16
CA LYS A 234 -8.02 14.33 -22.44
C LYS A 234 -7.07 13.15 -22.54
N ASP A 235 -7.65 11.96 -22.49
CA ASP A 235 -6.96 10.68 -22.65
C ASP A 235 -5.82 10.46 -21.64
N LEU A 236 -5.95 11.00 -20.41
CA LEU A 236 -4.95 10.83 -19.37
C LEU A 236 -4.85 9.37 -18.94
N GLY A 237 -3.67 8.96 -18.54
CA GLY A 237 -3.37 7.63 -18.01
C GLY A 237 -2.95 7.67 -16.54
N CYS A 238 -3.05 6.54 -15.87
CA CYS A 238 -2.55 6.32 -14.51
C CYS A 238 -1.50 5.22 -14.49
N HIS A 239 -0.31 5.55 -13.97
CA HIS A 239 0.72 4.61 -13.54
C HIS A 239 1.39 5.20 -12.29
N THR A 240 0.98 4.75 -11.12
CA THR A 240 1.30 5.45 -9.86
C THR A 240 1.60 4.49 -8.71
N GLY A 241 2.39 4.93 -7.74
CA GLY A 241 2.56 4.19 -6.49
C GLY A 241 1.26 4.15 -5.67
N THR A 242 0.51 5.25 -5.64
CA THR A 242 -0.72 5.33 -4.86
C THR A 242 -1.87 5.85 -5.71
N ILE A 243 -2.94 5.04 -5.86
CA ILE A 243 -4.20 5.53 -6.42
C ILE A 243 -5.01 6.20 -5.31
N SER A 244 -5.64 7.33 -5.63
CA SER A 244 -6.36 8.17 -4.67
C SER A 244 -7.58 8.82 -5.30
N ASP A 245 -8.36 9.57 -4.51
CA ASP A 245 -9.52 10.33 -5.01
C ASP A 245 -9.17 11.27 -6.15
N ALA A 246 -7.91 11.70 -6.26
CA ALA A 246 -7.43 12.48 -7.41
C ALA A 246 -7.72 11.78 -8.76
N PHE A 247 -7.50 10.46 -8.83
CA PHE A 247 -7.79 9.69 -10.03
C PHE A 247 -9.30 9.40 -10.20
N LEU A 248 -10.04 9.27 -9.10
CA LEU A 248 -11.50 9.14 -9.14
C LEU A 248 -12.15 10.39 -9.74
N GLU A 249 -11.67 11.58 -9.38
CA GLU A 249 -12.17 12.84 -9.97
C GLU A 249 -11.89 12.91 -11.49
N LEU A 250 -10.69 12.52 -11.93
CA LEU A 250 -10.35 12.45 -13.35
C LEU A 250 -11.20 11.42 -14.10
N TYR A 251 -11.50 10.28 -13.46
CA TYR A 251 -12.36 9.25 -14.04
C TYR A 251 -13.80 9.74 -14.21
N LYS A 252 -14.39 10.33 -13.16
CA LYS A 252 -15.75 10.89 -13.20
C LYS A 252 -15.92 11.98 -14.27
N ALA A 253 -14.86 12.76 -14.51
CA ALA A 253 -14.81 13.79 -15.54
C ALA A 253 -14.57 13.21 -16.97
N GLY A 254 -14.40 11.90 -17.13
CA GLY A 254 -14.09 11.25 -18.40
C GLY A 254 -12.69 11.57 -18.95
N LYS A 255 -11.78 12.04 -18.09
CA LYS A 255 -10.40 12.40 -18.46
C LYS A 255 -9.43 11.23 -18.35
N LEU A 256 -9.68 10.29 -17.42
CA LEU A 256 -8.85 9.13 -17.17
C LEU A 256 -9.31 7.94 -18.03
N THR A 257 -8.79 7.83 -19.24
CA THR A 257 -9.14 6.74 -20.17
C THR A 257 -8.11 5.64 -20.25
N ASN A 258 -6.86 5.94 -19.91
CA ASN A 258 -5.69 5.05 -20.10
C ASN A 258 -5.49 4.60 -21.57
N ALA A 259 -6.18 5.20 -22.54
CA ALA A 259 -6.25 4.71 -23.92
C ALA A 259 -4.92 4.85 -24.67
N ARG A 260 -4.08 5.81 -24.30
CA ARG A 260 -2.79 6.08 -24.96
C ARG A 260 -1.59 5.46 -24.26
N LYS A 261 -1.80 4.66 -23.23
CA LYS A 261 -0.69 3.96 -22.55
C LYS A 261 -0.17 2.81 -23.40
N GLU A 262 1.14 2.66 -23.49
CA GLU A 262 1.82 1.56 -24.18
C GLU A 262 1.81 0.27 -23.36
N LEU A 263 1.66 0.40 -22.04
CA LEU A 263 1.48 -0.71 -21.11
C LEU A 263 0.18 -0.51 -20.34
N ASP A 264 -0.50 -1.60 -20.00
CA ASP A 264 -1.78 -1.58 -19.28
C ASP A 264 -2.80 -0.66 -19.96
N THR A 265 -2.91 -0.73 -21.28
CA THR A 265 -3.87 0.06 -22.07
C THR A 265 -5.27 -0.12 -21.50
N SER A 266 -5.99 0.98 -21.33
CA SER A 266 -7.33 1.04 -20.72
C SER A 266 -7.39 0.64 -19.23
N ARG A 267 -6.26 0.49 -18.55
CA ARG A 267 -6.20 0.16 -17.12
C ARG A 267 -5.32 1.13 -16.34
N SER A 268 -5.76 1.50 -15.15
CA SER A 268 -4.98 2.26 -14.17
C SER A 268 -4.06 1.31 -13.40
N ALA A 269 -2.75 1.49 -13.52
CA ALA A 269 -1.75 0.69 -12.83
C ALA A 269 -1.31 1.39 -11.53
N TRP A 270 -1.33 0.66 -10.41
CA TRP A 270 -1.02 1.19 -9.09
C TRP A 270 -0.60 0.10 -8.09
N ASN A 271 0.02 0.50 -6.98
CA ASN A 271 0.51 -0.42 -5.95
C ASN A 271 -0.30 -0.34 -4.64
N LEU A 272 -0.70 0.86 -4.24
CA LEU A 272 -1.40 1.16 -2.99
C LEU A 272 -2.63 2.00 -3.29
N ALA A 273 -3.74 1.76 -2.59
CA ALA A 273 -4.92 2.62 -2.63
C ALA A 273 -5.13 3.32 -1.28
N MET A 274 -5.42 4.62 -1.33
CA MET A 274 -5.64 5.42 -0.12
C MET A 274 -6.56 6.61 -0.43
N GLY A 275 -7.73 6.66 0.19
CA GLY A 275 -8.68 7.76 -0.04
C GLY A 275 -9.99 7.63 0.72
N SER A 276 -11.05 8.13 0.12
CA SER A 276 -12.41 8.09 0.65
C SER A 276 -13.09 6.73 0.44
N GLN A 277 -14.25 6.55 1.06
CA GLN A 277 -15.10 5.39 0.79
C GLN A 277 -15.47 5.31 -0.70
N ALA A 278 -15.74 6.45 -1.34
CA ALA A 278 -16.07 6.49 -2.77
C ALA A 278 -14.94 5.94 -3.67
N LEU A 279 -13.67 6.12 -3.28
CA LEU A 279 -12.55 5.49 -3.97
C LEU A 279 -12.63 3.95 -3.84
N TYR A 280 -12.85 3.44 -2.63
CA TYR A 280 -12.90 1.98 -2.40
C TYR A 280 -14.12 1.34 -3.09
N ASP A 281 -15.26 2.02 -3.07
CA ASP A 281 -16.46 1.59 -3.79
C ASP A 281 -16.20 1.53 -5.32
N TRP A 282 -15.49 2.50 -5.87
CA TRP A 282 -15.11 2.51 -7.29
C TRP A 282 -14.17 1.35 -7.65
N LEU A 283 -13.18 1.07 -6.78
CA LEU A 283 -12.25 -0.05 -6.99
C LEU A 283 -12.96 -1.40 -7.01
N ASP A 284 -14.00 -1.58 -6.18
CA ASP A 284 -14.77 -2.83 -6.11
C ASP A 284 -15.79 -2.94 -7.24
N ALA A 285 -16.40 -1.82 -7.65
CA ALA A 285 -17.44 -1.78 -8.68
C ALA A 285 -16.90 -2.01 -10.10
N GLU A 286 -15.65 -1.58 -10.38
CA GLU A 286 -15.07 -1.63 -11.72
C GLU A 286 -13.68 -2.30 -11.74
N PRO A 287 -13.53 -3.53 -11.24
CA PRO A 287 -12.23 -4.16 -11.03
C PRO A 287 -11.42 -4.33 -12.33
N ASP A 288 -12.06 -4.38 -13.48
CA ASP A 288 -11.43 -4.68 -14.78
C ASP A 288 -10.63 -3.49 -15.35
N ILE A 289 -10.91 -2.26 -14.88
CA ILE A 289 -10.17 -1.06 -15.33
C ILE A 289 -8.92 -0.82 -14.48
N PHE A 290 -8.60 -1.72 -13.57
CA PHE A 290 -7.44 -1.61 -12.69
C PHE A 290 -6.41 -2.71 -12.92
N HIS A 291 -5.15 -2.32 -12.71
CA HIS A 291 -4.03 -3.23 -12.56
C HIS A 291 -3.30 -2.92 -11.26
N PRO A 292 -3.77 -3.41 -10.11
CA PRO A 292 -2.97 -3.39 -8.91
C PRO A 292 -1.77 -4.32 -9.07
N GLY A 293 -0.58 -3.76 -9.02
CA GLY A 293 0.67 -4.49 -9.17
C GLY A 293 1.56 -4.40 -7.93
N ASP A 294 2.48 -5.33 -7.77
CA ASP A 294 3.49 -5.24 -6.72
C ASP A 294 4.58 -4.18 -7.06
N LEU A 295 5.52 -4.02 -6.14
CA LEU A 295 6.58 -3.02 -6.28
C LEU A 295 7.49 -3.28 -7.49
N ASP A 296 7.75 -4.55 -7.83
CA ASP A 296 8.57 -4.92 -8.99
C ASP A 296 7.89 -4.54 -10.30
N TYR A 297 6.57 -4.50 -10.32
CA TYR A 297 5.81 -4.09 -11.49
C TYR A 297 5.68 -2.57 -11.60
N ILE A 298 5.08 -1.95 -10.57
CA ILE A 298 4.69 -0.53 -10.62
C ILE A 298 5.91 0.40 -10.62
N HIS A 299 6.97 0.05 -9.88
CA HIS A 299 8.17 0.87 -9.76
C HIS A 299 9.34 0.38 -10.63
N SER A 300 9.08 -0.49 -11.60
CA SER A 300 10.07 -0.96 -12.55
C SER A 300 10.54 0.16 -13.47
N VAL A 301 11.83 0.44 -13.44
CA VAL A 301 12.45 1.42 -14.38
C VAL A 301 12.25 0.98 -15.83
N GLU A 302 12.41 -0.32 -16.11
CA GLU A 302 12.19 -0.89 -17.44
C GLU A 302 10.76 -0.64 -17.95
N ARG A 303 9.75 -0.83 -17.10
CA ARG A 303 8.35 -0.62 -17.48
C ARG A 303 8.02 0.85 -17.64
N ILE A 304 8.40 1.67 -16.66
CA ILE A 304 8.13 3.12 -16.70
C ILE A 304 8.79 3.76 -17.92
N SER A 305 10.01 3.34 -18.29
CA SER A 305 10.71 3.88 -19.48
C SER A 305 10.05 3.56 -20.82
N ARG A 306 9.10 2.60 -20.83
CA ARG A 306 8.32 2.26 -22.03
C ARG A 306 7.03 3.07 -22.16
N LEU A 307 6.67 3.85 -21.15
CA LEU A 307 5.53 4.74 -21.17
C LEU A 307 5.95 6.11 -21.69
N SER A 308 5.21 6.63 -22.67
CA SER A 308 5.42 8.00 -23.17
C SER A 308 4.75 9.02 -22.24
N ASN A 309 5.31 10.23 -22.17
CA ASN A 309 4.72 11.36 -21.44
C ASN A 309 4.39 11.05 -19.96
N VAL A 310 5.26 10.34 -19.26
CA VAL A 310 5.09 10.12 -17.81
C VAL A 310 5.36 11.42 -17.06
N ILE A 311 4.39 11.84 -16.26
CA ILE A 311 4.49 13.04 -15.41
C ILE A 311 4.25 12.63 -13.96
N SER A 312 5.27 12.83 -13.13
CA SER A 312 5.20 12.57 -11.70
C SER A 312 5.07 13.87 -10.92
N ILE A 313 4.03 13.96 -10.10
CA ILE A 313 3.71 15.14 -9.29
C ILE A 313 3.67 14.74 -7.82
N ASN A 314 4.64 15.25 -7.05
CA ASN A 314 4.74 14.99 -5.63
C ASN A 314 4.97 16.29 -4.87
N ALA A 315 4.28 16.48 -3.75
CA ALA A 315 4.57 17.55 -2.82
C ALA A 315 5.70 17.13 -1.89
N VAL A 316 6.65 18.01 -1.66
CA VAL A 316 7.79 17.80 -0.78
C VAL A 316 7.90 18.97 0.19
N SER A 317 8.10 18.65 1.48
CA SER A 317 8.43 19.65 2.50
C SER A 317 9.90 19.45 2.93
N TYR A 318 10.69 20.52 2.80
CA TYR A 318 12.07 20.54 3.30
C TYR A 318 12.14 21.43 4.53
N THR A 319 12.75 20.93 5.59
CA THR A 319 13.13 21.78 6.75
C THR A 319 14.41 22.55 6.47
N HIS A 320 15.19 22.09 5.49
CA HIS A 320 16.44 22.71 5.06
C HIS A 320 16.66 22.42 3.58
N LEU A 321 16.72 23.45 2.77
CA LEU A 321 17.03 23.34 1.35
C LEU A 321 18.31 24.16 1.06
N THR A 322 19.40 23.48 0.72
CA THR A 322 20.59 24.13 0.17
C THR A 322 20.52 23.98 -1.34
N LEU A 323 20.26 25.07 -2.04
CA LEU A 323 20.38 25.11 -3.50
C LEU A 323 21.86 25.20 -3.86
N PRO A 324 22.33 24.45 -4.88
CA PRO A 324 23.64 24.72 -5.44
C PRO A 324 23.66 26.15 -5.95
N THR A 325 24.50 26.99 -5.43
CA THR A 325 24.80 28.29 -6.04
C THR A 325 25.62 27.99 -7.28
N SER A 326 25.08 28.27 -8.46
CA SER A 326 25.90 28.36 -9.68
C SER A 326 26.80 29.58 -9.53
N ASP A 327 28.08 29.38 -9.39
CA ASP A 327 29.07 30.42 -9.64
C ASP A 327 29.07 30.80 -11.10
#